data_90475ef7b299c8cde5b079c94560e24e
#
_entry.id   90475ef7b299c8cde5b079c94560e24e
#
_cell.length_a   1.000
_cell.length_b   1.000
_cell.length_c   1.000
_cell.angle_alpha   90.00
_cell.angle_beta   90.00
_cell.angle_gamma   90.00
#
_symmetry.space_group_name_H-M   'P 1'
#
loop_
_entity.id
_entity.type
_entity.pdbx_description
1 polymer ?
#
loop_
_entity_poly.entity_id
_entity_poly.type
_entity_poly.pdbx_seq_one_letter_code
_entity_poly.pdbx_strand_id
1 'polypeptide(L)'
;YDLSKMTVGVLGMAFKAESDDIRSSLSYKLKRILKFKANLVLCADSLVNDDDSLVSEDELIKRSDLIVIGAPHYRYSTMSFNKPVIDIWNIRKQGVLI
;
A
#
# COMPACT_ATOMS: atom_id res chain seq x y z
N TYR A 1 11.66 -12.16 -1.43
CA TYR A 1 10.31 -12.66 -1.73
C TYR A 1 10.15 -12.91 -3.23
N ASP A 2 9.44 -13.97 -3.57
CA ASP A 2 9.08 -14.26 -4.96
C ASP A 2 7.73 -13.60 -5.27
N LEU A 3 7.76 -12.38 -5.77
CA LEU A 3 6.57 -11.59 -6.01
C LEU A 3 5.66 -12.22 -7.06
N SER A 4 6.20 -13.01 -7.99
CA SER A 4 5.39 -13.61 -9.07
C SER A 4 4.32 -14.56 -8.54
N LYS A 5 4.42 -15.00 -7.29
CA LYS A 5 3.46 -15.90 -6.65
C LYS A 5 2.67 -15.22 -5.54
N MET A 6 2.86 -13.91 -5.35
CA MET A 6 2.31 -13.19 -4.21
C MET A 6 1.25 -12.18 -4.63
N THR A 7 0.30 -11.95 -3.73
CA THR A 7 -0.58 -10.79 -3.80
C THR A 7 0.06 -9.68 -2.99
N VAL A 8 0.36 -8.56 -3.65
CA VAL A 8 0.99 -7.40 -3.01
C VAL A 8 -0.06 -6.32 -2.83
N GLY A 9 -0.22 -5.84 -1.61
CA GLY A 9 -1.15 -4.76 -1.30
C GLY A 9 -0.40 -3.45 -1.11
N VAL A 10 -0.79 -2.41 -1.87
CA VAL A 10 -0.28 -1.06 -1.69
C VAL A 10 -1.28 -0.28 -0.87
N LEU A 11 -0.92 0.00 0.37
CA LEU A 11 -1.77 0.69 1.34
C LEU A 11 -1.38 2.17 1.36
N GLY A 12 -2.31 3.01 0.87
CA GLY A 12 -2.06 4.44 0.73
C GLY A 12 -1.68 4.81 -0.70
N MET A 13 -2.57 5.54 -1.37
CA MET A 13 -2.41 5.92 -2.77
C MET A 13 -2.28 7.42 -2.98
N ALA A 14 -2.44 8.21 -1.90
CA ALA A 14 -2.36 9.65 -1.98
C ALA A 14 -0.94 10.15 -2.19
N PHE A 15 -0.81 11.37 -2.72
CA PHE A 15 0.48 12.01 -2.95
C PHE A 15 1.25 12.26 -1.66
N LYS A 16 0.55 12.60 -0.58
CA LYS A 16 1.17 12.93 0.71
C LYS A 16 0.26 12.49 1.86
N ALA A 17 0.79 12.59 3.08
CA ALA A 17 0.07 12.23 4.30
C ALA A 17 -1.24 13.00 4.45
N GLU A 18 -2.26 12.31 4.94
CA GLU A 18 -3.56 12.89 5.29
C GLU A 18 -4.20 13.69 4.14
N SER A 19 -4.04 13.18 2.92
CA SER A 19 -4.51 13.82 1.70
C SER A 19 -5.25 12.82 0.82
N ASP A 20 -6.14 13.32 -0.03
CA ASP A 20 -6.79 12.55 -1.08
C ASP A 20 -6.19 12.83 -2.46
N ASP A 21 -5.14 13.66 -2.54
CA ASP A 21 -4.52 14.07 -3.79
C ASP A 21 -3.66 12.93 -4.34
N ILE A 22 -4.04 12.38 -5.49
CA ILE A 22 -3.34 11.27 -6.14
C ILE A 22 -2.42 11.71 -7.27
N ARG A 23 -2.33 13.01 -7.56
CA ARG A 23 -1.48 13.53 -8.63
C ARG A 23 -0.01 13.30 -8.28
N SER A 24 0.75 12.79 -9.22
CA SER A 24 2.19 12.48 -9.06
C SER A 24 2.48 11.55 -7.88
N SER A 25 1.51 10.71 -7.49
CA SER A 25 1.70 9.79 -6.37
C SER A 25 2.71 8.71 -6.70
N LEU A 26 3.66 8.50 -5.79
CA LEU A 26 4.63 7.41 -5.88
C LEU A 26 3.92 6.05 -5.88
N SER A 27 2.81 5.92 -5.16
CA SER A 27 2.05 4.69 -5.06
C SER A 27 1.51 4.23 -6.40
N TYR A 28 1.06 5.16 -7.25
CA TYR A 28 0.58 4.81 -8.59
C TYR A 28 1.71 4.36 -9.50
N LYS A 29 2.90 4.95 -9.37
CA LYS A 29 4.09 4.51 -10.10
C LYS A 29 4.48 3.11 -9.64
N LEU A 30 4.46 2.86 -8.35
CA LEU A 30 4.75 1.56 -7.77
C LEU A 30 3.74 0.50 -8.22
N LYS A 31 2.46 0.84 -8.26
CA LYS A 31 1.40 -0.05 -8.75
C LYS A 31 1.71 -0.53 -10.17
N ARG A 32 2.12 0.39 -11.06
CA ARG A 32 2.44 0.02 -12.45
C ARG A 32 3.63 -0.95 -12.52
N ILE A 33 4.65 -0.73 -11.71
CA ILE A 33 5.82 -1.61 -11.67
C ILE A 33 5.44 -2.98 -11.12
N LEU A 34 4.68 -3.01 -10.04
CA LEU A 34 4.30 -4.26 -9.37
C LEU A 34 3.39 -5.13 -10.23
N LYS A 35 2.58 -4.54 -11.11
CA LYS A 35 1.73 -5.31 -12.03
C LYS A 35 2.52 -6.24 -12.94
N PHE A 36 3.78 -5.91 -13.22
CA PHE A 36 4.65 -6.76 -14.04
C PHE A 36 5.36 -7.82 -13.22
N LYS A 37 5.45 -7.67 -11.91
CA LYS A 37 6.27 -8.53 -11.05
C LYS A 37 5.46 -9.42 -10.10
N ALA A 38 4.31 -8.95 -9.66
CA ALA A 38 3.48 -9.67 -8.69
C ALA A 38 2.38 -10.46 -9.38
N ASN A 39 1.90 -11.50 -8.72
CA ASN A 39 0.76 -12.27 -9.21
C ASN A 39 -0.52 -11.42 -9.25
N LEU A 40 -0.73 -10.63 -8.20
CA LEU A 40 -1.87 -9.72 -8.08
C LEU A 40 -1.45 -8.50 -7.28
N VAL A 41 -1.95 -7.32 -7.67
CA VAL A 41 -1.72 -6.08 -6.92
C VAL A 41 -3.06 -5.51 -6.49
N LEU A 42 -3.22 -5.32 -5.19
CA LEU A 42 -4.37 -4.64 -4.60
C LEU A 42 -3.93 -3.27 -4.10
N CYS A 43 -4.81 -2.28 -4.23
CA CYS A 43 -4.52 -0.92 -3.78
C CYS A 43 -5.70 -0.43 -2.96
N ALA A 44 -5.41 0.31 -1.88
CA ALA A 44 -6.43 0.87 -1.02
C ALA A 44 -5.95 2.17 -0.38
N ASP A 45 -6.87 3.12 -0.22
CA ASP A 45 -6.67 4.35 0.54
C ASP A 45 -8.03 4.92 0.88
N SER A 46 -8.42 4.89 2.14
CA SER A 46 -9.74 5.34 2.58
C SER A 46 -9.97 6.85 2.39
N LEU A 47 -8.90 7.63 2.19
CA LEU A 47 -9.00 9.07 1.94
C LEU A 47 -9.17 9.41 0.46
N VAL A 48 -8.92 8.46 -0.44
CA VAL A 48 -9.00 8.69 -1.89
C VAL A 48 -10.37 8.26 -2.41
N ASN A 49 -11.08 9.18 -3.06
CA ASN A 49 -12.41 8.93 -3.60
C ASN A 49 -12.48 8.91 -5.13
N ASP A 50 -11.39 9.26 -5.80
CA ASP A 50 -11.37 9.46 -7.25
C ASP A 50 -10.94 8.21 -8.03
N ASP A 51 -10.75 7.08 -7.38
CA ASP A 51 -10.28 5.85 -8.02
C ASP A 51 -11.17 4.68 -7.61
N ASP A 52 -12.05 4.27 -8.52
CA ASP A 52 -12.99 3.17 -8.28
C ASP A 52 -12.32 1.79 -8.27
N SER A 53 -11.05 1.70 -8.68
CA SER A 53 -10.33 0.44 -8.68
C SER A 53 -9.80 0.06 -7.30
N LEU A 54 -9.86 0.96 -6.33
CA LEU A 54 -9.36 0.70 -4.98
C LEU A 54 -10.31 -0.23 -4.23
N VAL A 55 -9.71 -1.17 -3.47
CA VAL A 55 -10.47 -2.01 -2.55
C VAL A 55 -10.47 -1.38 -1.17
N SER A 56 -11.26 -1.92 -0.25
CA SER A 56 -11.21 -1.46 1.14
C SER A 56 -9.87 -1.83 1.77
N GLU A 57 -9.45 -1.04 2.75
CA GLU A 57 -8.21 -1.34 3.47
C GLU A 57 -8.28 -2.70 4.17
N ASP A 58 -9.43 -3.05 4.73
CA ASP A 58 -9.61 -4.35 5.38
C ASP A 58 -9.47 -5.50 4.39
N GLU A 59 -10.04 -5.38 3.20
CA GLU A 59 -9.91 -6.40 2.16
C GLU A 59 -8.46 -6.53 1.70
N LEU A 60 -7.76 -5.42 1.51
CA LEU A 60 -6.36 -5.43 1.12
C LEU A 60 -5.52 -6.16 2.16
N ILE A 61 -5.69 -5.83 3.44
CA ILE A 61 -4.90 -6.45 4.52
C ILE A 61 -5.18 -7.96 4.56
N LYS A 62 -6.43 -8.36 4.40
CA LYS A 62 -6.82 -9.76 4.48
C LYS A 62 -6.26 -10.59 3.32
N ARG A 63 -6.26 -10.04 2.12
CA ARG A 63 -5.92 -10.77 0.90
C ARG A 63 -4.44 -10.71 0.51
N SER A 64 -3.70 -9.74 1.02
CA SER A 64 -2.30 -9.52 0.62
C SER A 64 -1.35 -10.47 1.34
N ASP A 65 -0.32 -10.90 0.64
CA ASP A 65 0.80 -11.67 1.20
C ASP A 65 1.93 -10.74 1.66
N LEU A 66 2.03 -9.56 1.03
CA LEU A 66 3.00 -8.54 1.36
C LEU A 66 2.29 -7.19 1.27
N ILE A 67 2.50 -6.33 2.25
CA ILE A 67 1.89 -5.00 2.30
C ILE A 67 2.98 -3.94 2.14
N VAL A 68 2.73 -2.97 1.24
CA VAL A 68 3.62 -1.81 1.05
C VAL A 68 2.85 -0.57 1.50
N ILE A 69 3.42 0.18 2.43
CA ILE A 69 2.83 1.45 2.85
C ILE A 69 3.31 2.53 1.89
N GLY A 70 2.42 2.97 1.01
CA GLY A 70 2.74 3.89 -0.09
C GLY A 70 2.43 5.35 0.19
N ALA A 71 1.70 5.66 1.25
CA ALA A 71 1.43 7.03 1.69
C ALA A 71 1.55 7.09 3.21
N PRO A 72 2.14 8.17 3.78
CA PRO A 72 2.42 8.20 5.21
C PRO A 72 1.22 8.69 6.04
N HIS A 73 0.04 8.12 5.82
CA HIS A 73 -1.13 8.44 6.63
C HIS A 73 -0.91 7.98 8.08
N TYR A 74 -1.29 8.83 9.03
CA TYR A 74 -1.05 8.57 10.45
C TYR A 74 -1.64 7.23 10.91
N ARG A 75 -2.82 6.88 10.43
CA ARG A 75 -3.49 5.64 10.84
C ARG A 75 -2.66 4.39 10.57
N TYR A 76 -1.81 4.41 9.56
CA TYR A 76 -0.98 3.24 9.22
C TYR A 76 0.14 3.03 10.23
N SER A 77 0.52 4.05 10.98
CA SER A 77 1.57 3.93 11.99
C SER A 77 1.14 3.10 13.20
N THR A 78 -0.18 2.99 13.43
CA THR A 78 -0.72 2.29 14.59
C THR A 78 -1.45 0.99 14.23
N MET A 79 -1.62 0.70 12.95
CA MET A 79 -2.28 -0.53 12.52
C MET A 79 -1.39 -1.75 12.74
N SER A 80 -2.00 -2.89 13.05
CA SER A 80 -1.28 -4.16 13.21
C SER A 80 -1.48 -5.02 11.97
N PHE A 81 -0.40 -5.62 11.49
CA PHE A 81 -0.42 -6.52 10.34
C PHE A 81 0.20 -7.86 10.75
N ASN A 82 -0.40 -8.96 10.30
CA ASN A 82 0.13 -10.31 10.53
C ASN A 82 0.99 -10.77 9.34
N LYS A 83 1.51 -9.83 8.57
CA LYS A 83 2.19 -10.08 7.29
C LYS A 83 3.42 -9.18 7.18
N PRO A 84 4.37 -9.53 6.30
CA PRO A 84 5.49 -8.64 6.01
C PRO A 84 5.00 -7.29 5.50
N VAL A 85 5.60 -6.20 5.99
CA VAL A 85 5.25 -4.84 5.62
C VAL A 85 6.51 -4.10 5.17
N ILE A 86 6.46 -3.49 3.99
CA ILE A 86 7.49 -2.57 3.52
C ILE A 86 7.01 -1.16 3.82
N ASP A 87 7.66 -0.50 4.76
CA ASP A 87 7.31 0.83 5.22
C ASP A 87 8.26 1.85 4.59
N ILE A 88 7.92 2.27 3.36
CA ILE A 88 8.77 3.19 2.59
C ILE A 88 9.00 4.50 3.32
N TRP A 89 8.01 4.96 4.06
CA TRP A 89 8.05 6.26 4.74
C TRP A 89 8.57 6.17 6.18
N ASN A 90 8.82 4.94 6.66
CA ASN A 90 9.28 4.69 8.03
C ASN A 90 8.38 5.32 9.11
N ILE A 91 7.07 5.36 8.84
CA ILE A 91 6.11 5.95 9.79
C ILE A 91 5.89 5.05 11.02
N ARG A 92 6.19 3.77 10.91
CA ARG A 92 6.09 2.81 12.01
C ARG A 92 7.38 2.71 12.82
N LYS A 93 8.46 3.34 12.33
CA LYS A 93 9.77 3.42 13.00
C LYS A 93 10.39 2.06 13.32
N GLN A 94 10.11 1.07 12.50
CA GLN A 94 10.61 -0.29 12.65
C GLN A 94 11.51 -0.72 11.50
N GLY A 95 11.93 0.24 10.66
CA GLY A 95 12.69 -0.04 9.46
C GLY A 95 11.78 -0.19 8.24
N VAL A 96 12.40 -0.44 7.08
CA VAL A 96 11.68 -0.48 5.81
C VAL A 96 10.93 -1.80 5.63
N LEU A 97 11.51 -2.91 6.08
CA LEU A 97 10.92 -4.25 5.98
C LEU A 97 10.70 -4.81 7.37
N ILE A 98 9.49 -5.20 7.64
CA ILE A 98 9.10 -5.72 8.96
C ILE A 98 8.56 -7.15 8.79
#